data_6bf16a1f7d4b32d6811cdd942caaf9ea
#
_entry.id   6bf16a1f7d4b32d6811cdd942caaf9ea
#
_cell.length_a   1.000
_cell.length_b   1.000
_cell.length_c   1.000
_cell.angle_alpha   90.00
_cell.angle_beta   90.00
_cell.angle_gamma   90.00
#
_symmetry.space_group_name_H-M   'P 1'
#
loop_
_entity.id
_entity.type
_entity.pdbx_description
1 polymer ?
#
loop_
_entity_poly.entity_id
_entity_poly.type
_entity_poly.pdbx_seq_one_letter_code
_entity_poly.pdbx_strand_id
1 'polypeptide(L)'
;MAKLPEVKERLHKGYAQSMQVTKVLADERSQYQHIRIFDTVANGRVMTLDDIVQITSRDESAYADMLTHLPMLEHGKVERVMIVGGGDLSIADEALKLKGVKEVVLVDIDGRVIELCRKLFGDVNAKAFRDRRMIVEVADAFEYLGRKTSKNRFDLIIADRPDPVGPGKALFGETFYDRVKGALRKGGYATFQTGVPFYQPWEITEALQELSAFFPRCGLYLTVVPTYIGGFMALSWATKGGKPLGTKAGIQKAARAYKKAKLRCDYYNPEIHAAAFALPQWIKKLVP
;
A
#
# COMPACT_ATOMS: atom_id res chain seq x y z
N MET A 1 24.49 31.46 0.61
CA MET A 1 24.09 30.22 -0.08
C MET A 1 22.86 30.50 -0.91
N ALA A 2 22.79 30.05 -2.15
CA ALA A 2 21.59 30.19 -2.98
C ALA A 2 20.43 29.42 -2.31
N LYS A 3 19.23 29.99 -2.29
CA LYS A 3 18.02 29.34 -1.76
C LYS A 3 17.66 28.18 -2.70
N LEU A 4 17.62 26.96 -2.18
CA LEU A 4 17.19 25.80 -2.95
C LEU A 4 15.70 25.92 -3.31
N PRO A 5 15.28 25.44 -4.48
CA PRO A 5 13.86 25.38 -4.82
C PRO A 5 13.11 24.45 -3.87
N GLU A 6 11.83 24.74 -3.66
CA GLU A 6 10.96 23.97 -2.77
C GLU A 6 9.79 23.38 -3.54
N VAL A 7 9.48 22.13 -3.24
CA VAL A 7 8.19 21.50 -3.60
C VAL A 7 7.30 21.51 -2.38
N LYS A 8 6.04 21.89 -2.57
CA LYS A 8 5.09 22.07 -1.49
C LYS A 8 3.85 21.22 -1.72
N GLU A 9 3.60 20.32 -0.79
CA GLU A 9 2.36 19.53 -0.73
C GLU A 9 1.30 20.26 0.09
N ARG A 10 0.04 20.20 -0.36
CA ARG A 10 -1.13 20.80 0.30
C ARG A 10 -2.32 19.84 0.31
N LEU A 11 -2.10 18.61 0.75
CA LEU A 11 -3.15 17.58 0.78
C LEU A 11 -4.27 17.95 1.80
N HIS A 12 -3.89 18.45 2.98
CA HIS A 12 -4.84 18.71 4.05
C HIS A 12 -5.13 20.21 4.21
N LYS A 13 -6.42 20.55 4.40
CA LYS A 13 -6.86 21.93 4.59
C LYS A 13 -6.15 22.57 5.79
N GLY A 14 -5.52 23.72 5.58
CA GLY A 14 -4.84 24.48 6.63
C GLY A 14 -3.45 23.97 6.98
N TYR A 15 -2.97 22.92 6.34
CA TYR A 15 -1.64 22.37 6.52
C TYR A 15 -0.88 22.20 5.19
N ALA A 16 0.42 22.37 5.23
CA ALA A 16 1.28 22.09 4.09
C ALA A 16 2.66 21.63 4.58
N GLN A 17 3.27 20.69 3.85
CA GLN A 17 4.70 20.40 4.00
C GLN A 17 5.51 20.94 2.83
N SER A 18 6.77 21.25 3.07
CA SER A 18 7.70 21.74 2.06
C SER A 18 9.00 20.95 2.11
N MET A 19 9.51 20.58 0.95
CA MET A 19 10.75 19.83 0.77
C MET A 19 11.72 20.63 -0.08
N GLN A 20 12.96 20.79 0.39
CA GLN A 20 14.02 21.43 -0.38
C GLN A 20 14.55 20.47 -1.44
N VAL A 21 14.45 20.87 -2.71
CA VAL A 21 14.84 20.06 -3.87
C VAL A 21 16.29 20.34 -4.24
N THR A 22 17.08 19.28 -4.36
CA THR A 22 18.47 19.38 -4.83
C THR A 22 18.60 19.13 -6.33
N LYS A 23 17.70 18.29 -6.89
CA LYS A 23 17.71 17.95 -8.31
C LYS A 23 16.32 17.50 -8.77
N VAL A 24 15.84 18.03 -9.88
CA VAL A 24 14.65 17.51 -10.58
C VAL A 24 15.09 16.43 -11.55
N LEU A 25 14.45 15.25 -11.49
CA LEU A 25 14.75 14.07 -12.29
C LEU A 25 13.70 13.83 -13.38
N ALA A 26 12.43 14.10 -13.06
CA ALA A 26 11.31 14.10 -13.99
C ALA A 26 10.29 15.16 -13.58
N ASP A 27 9.65 15.81 -14.56
CA ASP A 27 8.56 16.75 -14.39
C ASP A 27 7.73 16.72 -15.68
N GLU A 28 6.66 15.92 -15.69
CA GLU A 28 5.87 15.65 -16.89
C GLU A 28 4.44 15.24 -16.56
N ARG A 29 3.55 15.31 -17.56
CA ARG A 29 2.17 14.88 -17.43
C ARG A 29 1.92 13.59 -18.21
N SER A 30 1.33 12.60 -17.54
CA SER A 30 0.67 11.48 -18.22
C SER A 30 -0.76 11.90 -18.63
N GLN A 31 -1.50 10.99 -19.21
CA GLN A 31 -2.93 11.22 -19.46
C GLN A 31 -3.78 11.28 -18.18
N TYR A 32 -3.23 10.87 -17.05
CA TYR A 32 -3.95 10.76 -15.77
C TYR A 32 -3.58 11.86 -14.77
N GLN A 33 -2.28 12.23 -14.70
CA GLN A 33 -1.77 13.05 -13.63
C GLN A 33 -0.43 13.73 -13.95
N HIS A 34 -0.05 14.70 -13.13
CA HIS A 34 1.25 15.34 -13.17
C HIS A 34 2.25 14.54 -12.32
N ILE A 35 3.27 13.98 -12.94
CA ILE A 35 4.29 13.15 -12.29
C ILE A 35 5.55 13.99 -12.10
N ARG A 36 6.00 14.14 -10.86
CA ARG A 36 7.26 14.80 -10.56
C ARG A 36 8.14 13.89 -9.71
N ILE A 37 9.40 13.75 -10.10
CA ILE A 37 10.40 13.00 -9.34
C ILE A 37 11.61 13.89 -9.13
N PHE A 38 12.06 13.98 -7.88
CA PHE A 38 13.17 14.86 -7.52
C PHE A 38 13.94 14.31 -6.30
N ASP A 39 15.23 14.62 -6.24
CA ASP A 39 16.05 14.37 -5.06
C ASP A 39 15.91 15.54 -4.08
N THR A 40 15.86 15.26 -2.78
CA THR A 40 15.68 16.24 -1.71
C THR A 40 16.81 16.21 -0.71
N VAL A 41 16.93 17.26 0.12
CA VAL A 41 17.92 17.33 1.20
C VAL A 41 17.64 16.28 2.29
N ALA A 42 16.36 16.08 2.66
CA ALA A 42 15.99 15.32 3.86
C ALA A 42 15.34 13.96 3.58
N ASN A 43 14.61 13.81 2.46
CA ASN A 43 13.74 12.66 2.23
C ASN A 43 14.27 11.70 1.15
N GLY A 44 15.50 11.92 0.66
CA GLY A 44 16.03 11.16 -0.46
C GLY A 44 15.28 11.50 -1.76
N ARG A 45 15.05 10.50 -2.60
CA ARG A 45 14.24 10.64 -3.82
C ARG A 45 12.77 10.59 -3.48
N VAL A 46 12.03 11.53 -4.05
CA VAL A 46 10.59 11.71 -3.82
C VAL A 46 9.86 11.68 -5.15
N MET A 47 8.72 11.00 -5.20
CA MET A 47 7.75 11.12 -6.28
C MET A 47 6.49 11.79 -5.74
N THR A 48 5.99 12.76 -6.50
CA THR A 48 4.65 13.33 -6.28
C THR A 48 3.78 13.08 -7.51
N LEU A 49 2.49 12.85 -7.25
CA LEU A 49 1.43 12.81 -8.26
C LEU A 49 0.46 13.95 -7.95
N ASP A 50 0.26 14.87 -8.92
CA ASP A 50 -0.51 16.11 -8.72
C ASP A 50 -0.10 16.87 -7.45
N ASP A 51 1.21 16.98 -7.24
CA ASP A 51 1.88 17.60 -6.08
C ASP A 51 1.67 16.90 -4.72
N ILE A 52 1.06 15.72 -4.68
CA ILE A 52 0.90 14.91 -3.47
C ILE A 52 1.99 13.84 -3.40
N VAL A 53 2.67 13.75 -2.27
CA VAL A 53 3.75 12.77 -2.03
C VAL A 53 3.18 11.36 -2.07
N GLN A 54 3.77 10.53 -2.93
CA GLN A 54 3.40 9.11 -3.07
C GLN A 54 4.43 8.18 -2.45
N ILE A 55 5.71 8.48 -2.64
CA ILE A 55 6.80 7.66 -2.13
C ILE A 55 8.04 8.51 -1.90
N THR A 56 8.80 8.16 -0.86
CA THR A 56 10.18 8.61 -0.71
C THR A 56 11.10 7.41 -0.51
N SER A 57 12.31 7.48 -1.07
CA SER A 57 13.28 6.38 -0.92
C SER A 57 13.80 6.21 0.52
N ARG A 58 13.37 7.07 1.44
CA ARG A 58 13.83 7.06 2.83
C ARG A 58 12.85 6.37 3.79
N ASP A 59 11.57 6.36 3.49
CA ASP A 59 10.54 5.83 4.39
C ASP A 59 9.50 4.91 3.73
N GLU A 60 9.69 4.57 2.45
CA GLU A 60 8.80 3.69 1.70
C GLU A 60 8.58 2.34 2.40
N SER A 61 9.61 1.81 3.06
CA SER A 61 9.55 0.54 3.79
C SER A 61 8.51 0.54 4.91
N ALA A 62 8.27 1.69 5.55
CA ALA A 62 7.26 1.79 6.59
C ALA A 62 5.83 1.51 6.10
N TYR A 63 5.59 1.75 4.83
CA TYR A 63 4.32 1.49 4.16
C TYR A 63 4.31 0.13 3.47
N ALA A 64 5.29 -0.12 2.59
CA ALA A 64 5.36 -1.34 1.80
C ALA A 64 5.50 -2.60 2.65
N ASP A 65 6.37 -2.60 3.66
CA ASP A 65 6.53 -3.72 4.58
C ASP A 65 5.23 -4.07 5.30
N MET A 66 4.52 -3.05 5.82
CA MET A 66 3.33 -3.27 6.64
C MET A 66 2.13 -3.73 5.82
N LEU A 67 1.91 -3.19 4.62
CA LEU A 67 0.87 -3.68 3.72
C LEU A 67 1.10 -5.11 3.27
N THR A 68 2.37 -5.51 3.15
CA THR A 68 2.78 -6.79 2.58
C THR A 68 2.98 -7.86 3.65
N HIS A 69 3.93 -7.66 4.56
CA HIS A 69 4.38 -8.73 5.44
C HIS A 69 3.41 -9.06 6.55
N LEU A 70 2.69 -8.07 7.08
CA LEU A 70 1.72 -8.31 8.15
C LEU A 70 0.67 -9.36 7.73
N PRO A 71 -0.10 -9.18 6.65
CA PRO A 71 -1.09 -10.17 6.23
C PRO A 71 -0.45 -11.46 5.69
N MET A 72 0.69 -11.38 4.99
CA MET A 72 1.32 -12.56 4.39
C MET A 72 1.82 -13.55 5.45
N LEU A 73 2.44 -13.04 6.51
CA LEU A 73 3.02 -13.89 7.57
C LEU A 73 1.93 -14.50 8.46
N GLU A 74 0.83 -13.77 8.73
CA GLU A 74 -0.33 -14.35 9.41
C GLU A 74 -1.09 -15.37 8.54
N HIS A 75 -1.22 -15.13 7.24
CA HIS A 75 -1.77 -16.12 6.30
C HIS A 75 -0.88 -17.37 6.23
N GLY A 76 0.42 -17.17 6.05
CA GLY A 76 1.46 -18.21 6.13
C GLY A 76 1.58 -19.12 4.91
N LYS A 77 0.72 -18.99 3.90
CA LYS A 77 0.72 -19.79 2.65
C LYS A 77 0.26 -18.94 1.46
N VAL A 78 0.78 -17.72 1.34
CA VAL A 78 0.47 -16.87 0.19
C VAL A 78 1.27 -17.34 -1.01
N GLU A 79 0.59 -17.68 -2.09
CA GLU A 79 1.19 -18.08 -3.37
C GLU A 79 0.92 -17.04 -4.47
N ARG A 80 -0.25 -16.41 -4.46
CA ARG A 80 -0.65 -15.44 -5.48
C ARG A 80 -1.10 -14.13 -4.85
N VAL A 81 -0.41 -13.07 -5.23
CA VAL A 81 -0.66 -11.70 -4.76
C VAL A 81 -1.16 -10.86 -5.92
N MET A 82 -2.16 -10.02 -5.69
CA MET A 82 -2.51 -8.93 -6.58
C MET A 82 -2.26 -7.61 -5.87
N ILE A 83 -1.68 -6.66 -6.59
CA ILE A 83 -1.50 -5.27 -6.15
C ILE A 83 -2.33 -4.40 -7.08
N VAL A 84 -3.23 -3.61 -6.49
CA VAL A 84 -4.05 -2.61 -7.17
C VAL A 84 -3.37 -1.27 -6.99
N GLY A 85 -2.94 -0.64 -8.09
CA GLY A 85 -2.04 0.51 -8.03
C GLY A 85 -0.60 0.08 -7.75
N GLY A 86 0.14 0.91 -7.03
CA GLY A 86 1.50 0.62 -6.58
C GLY A 86 2.53 0.61 -7.71
N GLY A 87 2.36 1.48 -8.70
CA GLY A 87 3.23 1.57 -9.88
C GLY A 87 4.71 1.84 -9.59
N ASP A 88 5.08 2.15 -8.34
CA ASP A 88 6.46 2.21 -7.88
C ASP A 88 7.09 0.84 -7.63
N LEU A 89 6.30 -0.23 -7.49
CA LEU A 89 6.68 -1.63 -7.24
C LEU A 89 7.35 -1.89 -5.87
N SER A 90 7.38 -0.99 -4.92
CA SER A 90 7.93 -1.23 -3.58
C SER A 90 7.22 -2.39 -2.87
N ILE A 91 5.89 -2.41 -2.90
CA ILE A 91 5.06 -3.49 -2.36
C ILE A 91 5.33 -4.81 -3.06
N ALA A 92 5.54 -4.79 -4.38
CA ALA A 92 5.85 -5.99 -5.15
C ALA A 92 7.23 -6.55 -4.79
N ASP A 93 8.25 -5.69 -4.59
CA ASP A 93 9.58 -6.11 -4.15
C ASP A 93 9.51 -6.82 -2.80
N GLU A 94 8.72 -6.28 -1.87
CA GLU A 94 8.50 -6.89 -0.56
C GLU A 94 7.78 -8.25 -0.66
N ALA A 95 6.72 -8.35 -1.45
CA ALA A 95 5.99 -9.61 -1.62
C ALA A 95 6.87 -10.72 -2.20
N LEU A 96 7.76 -10.37 -3.13
CA LEU A 96 8.67 -11.30 -3.78
C LEU A 96 9.82 -11.79 -2.90
N LYS A 97 10.09 -11.17 -1.74
CA LYS A 97 11.04 -11.66 -0.74
C LYS A 97 10.64 -13.03 -0.18
N LEU A 98 9.33 -13.36 -0.19
CA LEU A 98 8.84 -14.64 0.29
C LEU A 98 8.91 -15.71 -0.80
N LYS A 99 9.73 -16.76 -0.57
CA LYS A 99 9.96 -17.86 -1.53
C LYS A 99 8.70 -18.66 -1.88
N GLY A 100 7.66 -18.62 -1.02
CA GLY A 100 6.38 -19.31 -1.25
C GLY A 100 5.50 -18.62 -2.29
N VAL A 101 5.75 -17.36 -2.59
CA VAL A 101 5.04 -16.61 -3.63
C VAL A 101 5.42 -17.15 -4.99
N LYS A 102 4.41 -17.46 -5.80
CA LYS A 102 4.54 -17.99 -7.16
C LYS A 102 4.21 -16.96 -8.22
N GLU A 103 3.37 -15.97 -7.86
CA GLU A 103 2.88 -14.96 -8.78
C GLU A 103 2.56 -13.67 -8.02
N VAL A 104 3.03 -12.54 -8.54
CA VAL A 104 2.62 -11.20 -8.14
C VAL A 104 2.11 -10.49 -9.37
N VAL A 105 0.85 -10.09 -9.37
CA VAL A 105 0.22 -9.31 -10.45
C VAL A 105 0.00 -7.90 -9.93
N LEU A 106 0.68 -6.93 -10.51
CA LEU A 106 0.44 -5.51 -10.26
C LEU A 106 -0.38 -4.94 -11.41
N VAL A 107 -1.45 -4.24 -11.08
CA VAL A 107 -2.33 -3.60 -12.05
C VAL A 107 -2.41 -2.11 -11.74
N ASP A 108 -1.78 -1.30 -12.56
CA ASP A 108 -1.79 0.16 -12.46
C ASP A 108 -2.28 0.77 -13.77
N ILE A 109 -3.06 1.83 -13.67
CA ILE A 109 -3.62 2.48 -14.85
C ILE A 109 -2.59 3.34 -15.57
N ASP A 110 -1.58 3.84 -14.85
CA ASP A 110 -0.59 4.78 -15.36
C ASP A 110 0.75 4.11 -15.69
N GLY A 111 0.87 3.59 -16.91
CA GLY A 111 2.12 2.99 -17.37
C GLY A 111 3.33 3.93 -17.33
N ARG A 112 3.10 5.27 -17.33
CA ARG A 112 4.21 6.23 -17.25
C ARG A 112 4.81 6.31 -15.86
N VAL A 113 3.99 6.19 -14.80
CA VAL A 113 4.48 6.06 -13.42
C VAL A 113 5.40 4.84 -13.31
N ILE A 114 4.94 3.68 -13.80
CA ILE A 114 5.73 2.43 -13.76
C ILE A 114 7.08 2.60 -14.48
N GLU A 115 7.07 3.21 -15.65
CA GLU A 115 8.29 3.43 -16.46
C GLU A 115 9.31 4.33 -15.74
N LEU A 116 8.84 5.44 -15.17
CA LEU A 116 9.66 6.38 -14.42
C LEU A 116 10.21 5.75 -13.13
N CYS A 117 9.37 5.03 -12.40
CA CYS A 117 9.80 4.33 -11.18
C CYS A 117 10.83 3.24 -11.48
N ARG A 118 10.63 2.47 -12.57
CA ARG A 118 11.64 1.51 -13.04
C ARG A 118 12.99 2.16 -13.31
N LYS A 119 12.99 3.35 -13.89
CA LYS A 119 14.22 4.07 -14.27
C LYS A 119 14.88 4.75 -13.08
N LEU A 120 14.08 5.29 -12.16
CA LEU A 120 14.55 6.24 -11.17
C LEU A 120 14.55 5.71 -9.72
N PHE A 121 13.78 4.67 -9.38
CA PHE A 121 13.71 4.07 -8.04
C PHE A 121 14.31 2.66 -7.99
N GLY A 122 15.40 2.43 -8.74
CA GLY A 122 16.02 1.10 -8.82
C GLY A 122 16.59 0.57 -7.51
N ASP A 123 16.91 1.41 -6.55
CA ASP A 123 17.29 1.06 -5.19
C ASP A 123 16.13 0.46 -4.38
N VAL A 124 14.88 0.82 -4.73
CA VAL A 124 13.67 0.34 -4.06
C VAL A 124 13.06 -0.89 -4.76
N ASN A 125 13.08 -0.94 -6.10
CA ASN A 125 12.22 -1.85 -6.86
C ASN A 125 12.92 -2.73 -7.91
N ALA A 126 14.25 -2.63 -8.05
CA ALA A 126 14.96 -3.29 -9.15
C ALA A 126 14.85 -4.82 -9.15
N LYS A 127 14.62 -5.45 -7.99
CA LYS A 127 14.44 -6.91 -7.90
C LYS A 127 13.08 -7.31 -8.44
N ALA A 128 12.01 -6.56 -8.10
CA ALA A 128 10.67 -6.82 -8.61
C ALA A 128 10.63 -6.82 -10.13
N PHE A 129 11.23 -5.83 -10.79
CA PHE A 129 11.27 -5.75 -12.25
C PHE A 129 12.05 -6.88 -12.94
N ARG A 130 12.88 -7.61 -12.22
CA ARG A 130 13.70 -8.73 -12.76
C ARG A 130 13.17 -10.09 -12.35
N ASP A 131 12.19 -10.17 -11.47
CA ASP A 131 11.68 -11.43 -10.96
C ASP A 131 10.65 -12.02 -11.95
N ARG A 132 10.87 -13.29 -12.32
CA ARG A 132 9.98 -13.99 -13.26
C ARG A 132 8.56 -14.25 -12.75
N ARG A 133 8.34 -14.08 -11.46
CA ARG A 133 7.03 -14.21 -10.81
C ARG A 133 6.20 -12.92 -10.91
N MET A 134 6.85 -11.81 -11.31
CA MET A 134 6.21 -10.51 -11.45
C MET A 134 5.50 -10.38 -12.79
N ILE A 135 4.25 -9.97 -12.76
CA ILE A 135 3.42 -9.60 -13.90
C ILE A 135 2.96 -8.16 -13.70
N VAL A 136 3.28 -7.29 -14.64
CA VAL A 136 2.85 -5.89 -14.63
C VAL A 136 1.81 -5.71 -15.74
N GLU A 137 0.61 -5.27 -15.36
CA GLU A 137 -0.51 -4.98 -16.24
C GLU A 137 -0.84 -3.50 -16.20
N VAL A 138 -0.69 -2.81 -17.34
CA VAL A 138 -1.16 -1.42 -17.47
C VAL A 138 -2.63 -1.46 -17.85
N ALA A 139 -3.50 -1.34 -16.85
CA ALA A 139 -4.96 -1.50 -17.02
C ALA A 139 -5.72 -0.87 -15.84
N ASP A 140 -7.03 -0.72 -16.02
CA ASP A 140 -7.94 -0.40 -14.92
C ASP A 140 -8.07 -1.61 -13.98
N ALA A 141 -7.63 -1.45 -12.73
CA ALA A 141 -7.64 -2.52 -11.74
C ALA A 141 -9.06 -2.90 -11.30
N PHE A 142 -10.02 -1.95 -11.32
CA PHE A 142 -11.42 -2.25 -11.07
C PHE A 142 -11.96 -3.22 -12.13
N GLU A 143 -11.70 -2.98 -13.41
CA GLU A 143 -12.09 -3.87 -14.50
C GLU A 143 -11.33 -5.20 -14.46
N TYR A 144 -10.04 -5.18 -14.10
CA TYR A 144 -9.23 -6.40 -13.95
C TYR A 144 -9.80 -7.34 -12.89
N LEU A 145 -10.19 -6.80 -11.72
CA LEU A 145 -10.82 -7.57 -10.64
C LEU A 145 -12.14 -8.23 -11.07
N GLY A 146 -12.91 -7.58 -11.93
CA GLY A 146 -14.18 -8.09 -12.46
C GLY A 146 -14.06 -9.22 -13.48
N ARG A 147 -12.86 -9.50 -14.01
CA ARG A 147 -12.64 -10.55 -15.01
C ARG A 147 -12.92 -11.95 -14.46
N LYS A 148 -13.48 -12.83 -15.28
CA LYS A 148 -13.69 -14.25 -14.93
C LYS A 148 -12.39 -14.92 -14.48
N THR A 149 -11.25 -14.55 -15.07
CA THR A 149 -9.91 -15.05 -14.76
C THR A 149 -9.39 -14.60 -13.40
N SER A 150 -9.94 -13.56 -12.81
CA SER A 150 -9.58 -13.07 -11.48
C SER A 150 -10.35 -13.79 -10.36
N LYS A 151 -11.48 -14.44 -10.67
CA LYS A 151 -12.35 -15.05 -9.67
C LYS A 151 -11.65 -16.17 -8.88
N ASN A 152 -11.65 -16.04 -7.53
CA ASN A 152 -11.02 -16.99 -6.60
C ASN A 152 -9.54 -17.29 -6.93
N ARG A 153 -8.79 -16.29 -7.37
CA ARG A 153 -7.42 -16.46 -7.85
C ARG A 153 -6.36 -16.11 -6.80
N PHE A 154 -6.58 -15.09 -5.99
CA PHE A 154 -5.55 -14.49 -5.15
C PHE A 154 -5.67 -14.89 -3.68
N ASP A 155 -4.52 -15.13 -3.05
CA ASP A 155 -4.43 -15.38 -1.60
C ASP A 155 -4.33 -14.06 -0.84
N LEU A 156 -3.76 -13.03 -1.47
CA LEU A 156 -3.68 -11.67 -0.96
C LEU A 156 -3.97 -10.66 -2.08
N ILE A 157 -4.78 -9.67 -1.76
CA ILE A 157 -4.97 -8.48 -2.61
C ILE A 157 -4.55 -7.27 -1.78
N ILE A 158 -3.62 -6.46 -2.29
CA ILE A 158 -3.15 -5.22 -1.67
C ILE A 158 -3.66 -4.07 -2.52
N ALA A 159 -4.51 -3.22 -1.95
CA ALA A 159 -5.01 -2.03 -2.62
C ALA A 159 -4.20 -0.81 -2.16
N ASP A 160 -3.17 -0.52 -2.92
CA ASP A 160 -2.37 0.69 -2.83
C ASP A 160 -2.98 1.73 -3.77
N ARG A 161 -4.05 2.33 -3.30
CA ARG A 161 -4.89 3.24 -4.06
C ARG A 161 -4.67 4.68 -3.61
N PRO A 162 -4.74 5.66 -4.54
CA PRO A 162 -4.72 7.07 -4.15
C PRO A 162 -5.98 7.41 -3.33
N ASP A 163 -6.00 8.61 -2.74
CA ASP A 163 -7.22 9.15 -2.14
C ASP A 163 -8.40 9.12 -3.14
N PRO A 164 -9.67 9.11 -2.66
CA PRO A 164 -10.86 8.93 -3.52
C PRO A 164 -11.16 10.15 -4.40
N VAL A 165 -10.19 10.55 -5.22
CA VAL A 165 -10.25 11.69 -6.13
C VAL A 165 -10.04 11.22 -7.58
N GLY A 166 -10.75 11.82 -8.54
CA GLY A 166 -10.60 11.53 -9.96
C GLY A 166 -10.79 10.04 -10.31
N PRO A 167 -9.89 9.42 -11.11
CA PRO A 167 -9.96 8.01 -11.48
C PRO A 167 -9.91 7.04 -10.29
N GLY A 168 -9.29 7.46 -9.18
CA GLY A 168 -9.18 6.68 -7.95
C GLY A 168 -10.53 6.34 -7.31
N LYS A 169 -11.59 7.12 -7.57
CA LYS A 169 -12.93 6.88 -7.00
C LYS A 169 -13.47 5.48 -7.29
N ALA A 170 -13.16 4.90 -8.45
CA ALA A 170 -13.63 3.57 -8.81
C ALA A 170 -13.06 2.46 -7.89
N LEU A 171 -11.97 2.75 -7.18
CA LEU A 171 -11.32 1.82 -6.24
C LEU A 171 -11.90 1.92 -4.82
N PHE A 172 -13.05 2.55 -4.65
CA PHE A 172 -13.77 2.69 -3.39
C PHE A 172 -15.24 2.25 -3.57
N GLY A 173 -15.94 2.04 -2.47
CA GLY A 173 -17.36 1.70 -2.46
C GLY A 173 -17.66 0.22 -2.66
N GLU A 174 -18.93 -0.10 -2.53
CA GLU A 174 -19.46 -1.47 -2.46
C GLU A 174 -19.04 -2.36 -3.64
N THR A 175 -19.14 -1.86 -4.86
CA THR A 175 -18.82 -2.65 -6.06
C THR A 175 -17.34 -3.04 -6.12
N PHE A 176 -16.45 -2.17 -5.65
CA PHE A 176 -15.02 -2.49 -5.56
C PHE A 176 -14.76 -3.60 -4.54
N TYR A 177 -15.34 -3.49 -3.35
CA TYR A 177 -15.15 -4.51 -2.31
C TYR A 177 -15.77 -5.86 -2.68
N ASP A 178 -16.91 -5.87 -3.41
CA ASP A 178 -17.48 -7.11 -3.96
C ASP A 178 -16.53 -7.76 -4.97
N ARG A 179 -15.95 -7.00 -5.90
CA ARG A 179 -14.96 -7.50 -6.86
C ARG A 179 -13.71 -8.04 -6.15
N VAL A 180 -13.19 -7.34 -5.14
CA VAL A 180 -12.07 -7.82 -4.30
C VAL A 180 -12.44 -9.15 -3.65
N LYS A 181 -13.60 -9.25 -3.01
CA LYS A 181 -14.09 -10.50 -2.40
C LYS A 181 -14.25 -11.62 -3.43
N GLY A 182 -14.74 -11.29 -4.63
CA GLY A 182 -14.88 -12.24 -5.74
C GLY A 182 -13.53 -12.82 -6.19
N ALA A 183 -12.49 -11.97 -6.24
CA ALA A 183 -11.15 -12.34 -6.68
C ALA A 183 -10.35 -13.10 -5.62
N LEU A 184 -10.64 -12.91 -4.33
CA LEU A 184 -9.99 -13.62 -3.24
C LEU A 184 -10.38 -15.11 -3.21
N ARG A 185 -9.41 -15.96 -2.92
CA ARG A 185 -9.62 -17.37 -2.51
C ARG A 185 -10.25 -17.44 -1.12
N LYS A 186 -10.87 -18.56 -0.81
CA LYS A 186 -11.31 -18.85 0.56
C LYS A 186 -10.11 -18.84 1.52
N GLY A 187 -10.20 -18.04 2.58
CA GLY A 187 -9.11 -17.84 3.54
C GLY A 187 -8.16 -16.70 3.17
N GLY A 188 -8.30 -16.13 1.98
CA GLY A 188 -7.47 -15.01 1.52
C GLY A 188 -7.77 -13.70 2.25
N TYR A 189 -6.82 -12.79 2.17
CA TYR A 189 -6.88 -11.45 2.77
C TYR A 189 -6.85 -10.36 1.71
N ALA A 190 -7.45 -9.22 2.04
CA ALA A 190 -7.21 -7.96 1.37
C ALA A 190 -6.72 -6.93 2.37
N THR A 191 -5.79 -6.08 1.96
CA THR A 191 -5.33 -4.90 2.71
C THR A 191 -5.47 -3.66 1.87
N PHE A 192 -5.75 -2.54 2.51
CA PHE A 192 -6.08 -1.29 1.83
C PHE A 192 -5.39 -0.12 2.50
N GLN A 193 -4.88 0.80 1.70
CA GLN A 193 -4.60 2.15 2.13
C GLN A 193 -5.92 2.78 2.60
N THR A 194 -5.93 3.42 3.80
CA THR A 194 -7.16 3.92 4.43
C THR A 194 -6.99 5.32 5.03
N GLY A 195 -6.01 6.05 4.55
CA GLY A 195 -5.80 7.45 4.91
C GLY A 195 -5.10 7.67 6.25
N VAL A 196 -4.97 8.92 6.59
CA VAL A 196 -4.31 9.41 7.80
C VAL A 196 -5.36 9.77 8.84
N PRO A 197 -5.51 9.01 9.95
CA PRO A 197 -6.62 9.17 10.90
C PRO A 197 -6.79 10.59 11.47
N PHE A 198 -5.70 11.33 11.61
CA PHE A 198 -5.72 12.66 12.18
C PHE A 198 -6.40 13.69 11.28
N TYR A 199 -6.16 13.61 9.97
CA TYR A 199 -6.72 14.55 9.00
C TYR A 199 -7.91 13.99 8.23
N GLN A 200 -8.04 12.66 8.15
CA GLN A 200 -9.05 11.94 7.37
C GLN A 200 -9.84 10.94 8.23
N PRO A 201 -10.38 11.34 9.42
CA PRO A 201 -11.06 10.39 10.30
C PRO A 201 -12.29 9.74 9.67
N TRP A 202 -12.97 10.45 8.77
CA TRP A 202 -14.16 9.93 8.06
C TRP A 202 -13.81 8.77 7.13
N GLU A 203 -12.65 8.79 6.46
CA GLU A 203 -12.23 7.71 5.54
C GLU A 203 -12.12 6.37 6.26
N ILE A 204 -11.66 6.37 7.51
CA ILE A 204 -11.56 5.16 8.32
C ILE A 204 -12.94 4.60 8.66
N THR A 205 -13.85 5.47 9.10
CA THR A 205 -15.20 5.06 9.48
C THR A 205 -15.97 4.53 8.27
N GLU A 206 -15.94 5.26 7.15
CA GLU A 206 -16.60 4.87 5.89
C GLU A 206 -16.02 3.57 5.34
N ALA A 207 -14.69 3.46 5.24
CA ALA A 207 -14.05 2.26 4.71
C ALA A 207 -14.37 1.01 5.55
N LEU A 208 -14.37 1.11 6.89
CA LEU A 208 -14.70 -0.02 7.73
C LEU A 208 -16.19 -0.37 7.71
N GLN A 209 -17.09 0.61 7.61
CA GLN A 209 -18.53 0.37 7.43
C GLN A 209 -18.79 -0.38 6.11
N GLU A 210 -18.25 0.10 5.01
CA GLU A 210 -18.38 -0.54 3.70
C GLU A 210 -17.76 -1.94 3.68
N LEU A 211 -16.54 -2.10 4.21
CA LEU A 211 -15.87 -3.41 4.30
C LEU A 211 -16.71 -4.42 5.09
N SER A 212 -17.34 -4.00 6.20
CA SER A 212 -18.13 -4.88 7.07
C SER A 212 -19.36 -5.46 6.38
N ALA A 213 -19.92 -4.76 5.37
CA ALA A 213 -21.04 -5.25 4.58
C ALA A 213 -20.65 -6.46 3.71
N PHE A 214 -19.42 -6.52 3.25
CA PHE A 214 -18.92 -7.61 2.39
C PHE A 214 -18.11 -8.66 3.14
N PHE A 215 -17.38 -8.25 4.17
CA PHE A 215 -16.46 -9.10 4.91
C PHE A 215 -16.82 -9.13 6.39
N PRO A 216 -17.35 -10.25 6.91
CA PRO A 216 -17.72 -10.35 8.32
C PRO A 216 -16.52 -10.27 9.28
N ARG A 217 -15.32 -10.28 8.75
CA ARG A 217 -14.06 -10.11 9.49
C ARG A 217 -13.18 -9.11 8.75
N CYS A 218 -13.19 -7.90 9.26
CA CYS A 218 -12.34 -6.79 8.82
C CYS A 218 -11.86 -6.00 10.04
N GLY A 219 -10.95 -5.09 9.85
CA GLY A 219 -10.42 -4.25 10.91
C GLY A 219 -9.32 -3.33 10.43
N LEU A 220 -8.60 -2.76 11.38
CA LEU A 220 -7.60 -1.73 11.17
C LEU A 220 -6.31 -2.09 11.89
N TYR A 221 -5.19 -1.69 11.31
CA TYR A 221 -3.90 -1.59 11.96
C TYR A 221 -3.18 -0.32 11.51
N LEU A 222 -2.14 0.07 12.22
CA LEU A 222 -1.45 1.34 12.00
C LEU A 222 0.00 1.11 11.62
N THR A 223 0.53 2.02 10.83
CA THR A 223 1.95 2.21 10.62
C THR A 223 2.30 3.69 10.75
N VAL A 224 3.59 4.01 10.83
CA VAL A 224 4.07 5.40 10.84
C VAL A 224 4.92 5.62 9.60
N VAL A 225 4.42 6.43 8.68
CA VAL A 225 5.15 6.87 7.49
C VAL A 225 5.50 8.34 7.69
N PRO A 226 6.76 8.69 7.96
CA PRO A 226 7.16 10.05 8.33
C PRO A 226 6.73 11.15 7.35
N THR A 227 6.66 10.84 6.06
CA THR A 227 6.27 11.80 5.03
C THR A 227 4.77 11.87 4.77
N TYR A 228 3.96 10.92 5.29
CA TYR A 228 2.50 11.00 5.29
C TYR A 228 2.04 11.70 6.56
N ILE A 229 1.77 12.99 6.44
CA ILE A 229 1.61 13.88 7.58
C ILE A 229 0.36 13.54 8.39
N GLY A 230 0.53 13.44 9.71
CA GLY A 230 -0.56 13.17 10.66
C GLY A 230 -0.20 12.11 11.72
N GLY A 231 1.02 11.60 11.67
CA GLY A 231 1.59 10.67 12.63
C GLY A 231 1.33 9.21 12.28
N PHE A 232 0.07 8.78 12.23
CA PHE A 232 -0.29 7.41 11.85
C PHE A 232 -0.87 7.37 10.44
N MET A 233 -0.50 6.34 9.70
CA MET A 233 -1.20 5.87 8.51
C MET A 233 -2.04 4.66 8.88
N ALA A 234 -3.32 4.70 8.54
CA ALA A 234 -4.23 3.60 8.77
C ALA A 234 -4.26 2.66 7.57
N LEU A 235 -4.20 1.37 7.87
CA LEU A 235 -4.28 0.30 6.90
C LEU A 235 -5.43 -0.62 7.31
N SER A 236 -6.49 -0.68 6.51
CA SER A 236 -7.58 -1.62 6.78
C SER A 236 -7.31 -2.98 6.17
N TRP A 237 -7.93 -3.99 6.75
CA TRP A 237 -7.84 -5.36 6.27
C TRP A 237 -9.20 -6.05 6.28
N ALA A 238 -9.37 -7.01 5.40
CA ALA A 238 -10.54 -7.87 5.35
C ALA A 238 -10.14 -9.30 4.96
N THR A 239 -10.98 -10.29 5.27
CA THR A 239 -10.70 -11.68 4.89
C THR A 239 -11.93 -12.43 4.41
N LYS A 240 -11.76 -13.22 3.34
CA LYS A 240 -12.79 -14.13 2.81
C LYS A 240 -12.75 -15.47 3.54
N GLY A 241 -13.22 -15.48 4.81
CA GLY A 241 -13.33 -16.68 5.62
C GLY A 241 -12.04 -17.10 6.33
N GLY A 242 -11.01 -16.25 6.33
CA GLY A 242 -9.81 -16.42 7.17
C GLY A 242 -10.04 -16.07 8.64
N LYS A 243 -9.01 -16.17 9.45
CA LYS A 243 -9.02 -15.71 10.85
C LYS A 243 -8.81 -14.19 10.88
N PRO A 244 -9.31 -13.47 11.89
CA PRO A 244 -8.95 -12.07 12.07
C PRO A 244 -7.43 -11.91 12.17
N LEU A 245 -6.89 -10.83 11.58
CA LEU A 245 -5.51 -10.41 11.80
C LEU A 245 -5.34 -9.83 13.22
N GLY A 246 -4.11 -9.83 13.73
CA GLY A 246 -3.78 -9.25 15.03
C GLY A 246 -4.18 -10.11 16.24
N THR A 247 -4.64 -11.33 16.03
CA THR A 247 -4.88 -12.26 17.15
C THR A 247 -3.55 -12.72 17.76
N LYS A 248 -3.52 -13.01 19.08
CA LYS A 248 -2.31 -13.52 19.74
C LYS A 248 -1.68 -14.70 18.99
N ALA A 249 -2.51 -15.63 18.51
CA ALA A 249 -2.04 -16.78 17.73
C ALA A 249 -1.50 -16.36 16.34
N GLY A 250 -2.13 -15.39 15.67
CA GLY A 250 -1.70 -14.83 14.39
C GLY A 250 -0.33 -14.17 14.52
N ILE A 251 -0.18 -13.27 15.50
CA ILE A 251 1.08 -12.57 15.80
C ILE A 251 2.22 -13.56 16.07
N GLN A 252 1.97 -14.58 16.89
CA GLN A 252 2.96 -15.63 17.18
C GLN A 252 3.31 -16.44 15.93
N LYS A 253 2.33 -16.73 15.07
CA LYS A 253 2.57 -17.39 13.79
C LYS A 253 3.43 -16.55 12.87
N ALA A 254 3.13 -15.25 12.76
CA ALA A 254 3.90 -14.31 11.96
C ALA A 254 5.35 -14.20 12.43
N ALA A 255 5.58 -14.11 13.75
CA ALA A 255 6.93 -14.07 14.32
C ALA A 255 7.76 -15.31 13.97
N ARG A 256 7.15 -16.52 14.07
CA ARG A 256 7.81 -17.77 13.66
C ARG A 256 8.10 -17.81 12.16
N ALA A 257 7.16 -17.35 11.34
CA ALA A 257 7.30 -17.30 9.88
C ALA A 257 8.39 -16.33 9.45
N TYR A 258 8.45 -15.15 10.06
CA TYR A 258 9.49 -14.13 9.86
C TYR A 258 10.89 -14.70 10.10
N LYS A 259 11.08 -15.31 11.29
CA LYS A 259 12.35 -15.94 11.66
C LYS A 259 12.74 -17.09 10.72
N LYS A 260 11.79 -17.95 10.35
CA LYS A 260 12.00 -19.07 9.42
C LYS A 260 12.39 -18.59 8.02
N ALA A 261 11.75 -17.54 7.53
CA ALA A 261 12.04 -16.97 6.21
C ALA A 261 13.37 -16.21 6.18
N LYS A 262 13.96 -15.89 7.34
CA LYS A 262 15.12 -15.00 7.48
C LYS A 262 14.87 -13.68 6.73
N LEU A 263 13.64 -13.17 6.87
CA LEU A 263 13.21 -11.98 6.15
C LEU A 263 14.03 -10.77 6.62
N ARG A 264 14.42 -9.93 5.67
CA ARG A 264 15.09 -8.67 5.93
C ARG A 264 14.18 -7.54 5.50
N CYS A 265 13.73 -6.76 6.46
CA CYS A 265 12.86 -5.62 6.30
C CYS A 265 13.53 -4.43 6.99
N ASP A 266 13.33 -3.24 6.46
CA ASP A 266 13.89 -2.03 7.06
C ASP A 266 12.96 -1.44 8.13
N TYR A 267 11.66 -1.73 8.06
CA TYR A 267 10.68 -1.28 9.04
C TYR A 267 10.02 -2.44 9.81
N TYR A 268 9.54 -3.47 9.10
CA TYR A 268 8.78 -4.55 9.72
C TYR A 268 9.68 -5.47 10.59
N ASN A 269 9.19 -5.74 11.80
CA ASN A 269 9.64 -6.83 12.66
C ASN A 269 8.45 -7.35 13.48
N PRO A 270 8.58 -8.49 14.21
CA PRO A 270 7.48 -9.06 14.99
C PRO A 270 6.93 -8.15 16.09
N GLU A 271 7.73 -7.27 16.65
CA GLU A 271 7.35 -6.31 17.67
C GLU A 271 6.51 -5.18 17.08
N ILE A 272 6.91 -4.62 15.94
CA ILE A 272 6.14 -3.64 15.15
C ILE A 272 4.82 -4.27 14.69
N HIS A 273 4.83 -5.52 14.24
CA HIS A 273 3.61 -6.25 13.86
C HIS A 273 2.59 -6.28 15.03
N ALA A 274 3.05 -6.62 16.23
CA ALA A 274 2.18 -6.67 17.40
C ALA A 274 1.67 -5.26 17.79
N ALA A 275 2.55 -4.27 17.76
CA ALA A 275 2.24 -2.88 18.09
C ALA A 275 1.27 -2.24 17.11
N ALA A 276 1.26 -2.64 15.84
CA ALA A 276 0.38 -2.10 14.81
C ALA A 276 -1.12 -2.20 15.15
N PHE A 277 -1.51 -3.18 15.96
CA PHE A 277 -2.90 -3.37 16.43
C PHE A 277 -3.23 -2.62 17.73
N ALA A 278 -2.26 -1.95 18.34
CA ALA A 278 -2.45 -1.14 19.55
C ALA A 278 -2.98 0.25 19.19
N LEU A 279 -4.29 0.33 18.90
CA LEU A 279 -4.91 1.58 18.48
C LEU A 279 -5.02 2.59 19.64
N PRO A 280 -4.61 3.86 19.45
CA PRO A 280 -4.93 4.96 20.37
C PRO A 280 -6.44 5.08 20.61
N GLN A 281 -6.84 5.56 21.80
CA GLN A 281 -8.26 5.65 22.16
C GLN A 281 -9.09 6.51 21.19
N TRP A 282 -8.52 7.58 20.66
CA TRP A 282 -9.20 8.43 19.70
C TRP A 282 -9.40 7.75 18.34
N ILE A 283 -8.48 6.87 17.90
CA ILE A 283 -8.65 6.05 16.69
C ILE A 283 -9.66 4.93 16.93
N LYS A 284 -9.68 4.31 18.11
CA LYS A 284 -10.71 3.29 18.44
C LYS A 284 -12.13 3.81 18.30
N LYS A 285 -12.36 5.10 18.53
CA LYS A 285 -13.69 5.73 18.35
C LYS A 285 -14.12 5.85 16.88
N LEU A 286 -13.18 5.72 15.94
CA LEU A 286 -13.45 5.75 14.51
C LEU A 286 -13.82 4.36 13.95
N VAL A 287 -13.56 3.31 14.73
CA VAL A 287 -13.89 1.93 14.37
C VAL A 287 -15.34 1.67 14.77
N PRO A 288 -16.25 1.38 13.81
CA PRO A 288 -17.68 1.19 14.05
C PRO A 288 -18.01 -0.04 14.90
#